data_e633b4d1c6be6c4e249a20a768cbb0f4
#
_entry.id   e633b4d1c6be6c4e249a20a768cbb0f4
#
_cell.length_a   1.000
_cell.length_b   1.000
_cell.length_c   1.000
_cell.angle_alpha   90.00
_cell.angle_beta   90.00
_cell.angle_gamma   90.00
#
_symmetry.space_group_name_H-M   'P 1'
#
loop_
_entity.id
_entity.type
_entity.pdbx_description
1 polymer ?
#
loop_
_entity_poly.entity_id
_entity_poly.type
_entity_poly.pdbx_seq_one_letter_code
_entity_poly.pdbx_strand_id
1 'polypeptide(L)'
;GCGKYVEIWNNVFMEYFKDEKGKLTDYDTSLKDITERESETGENLATYDYQTTTTDKMTYFPQKITTKTPILSEYDQYAVKINPKETVQTGTLKKEGKEAMQIAYETKKNGVDYQYESTTDGLKESIILDKKTDQNTFEFNITLKNCSLVSQEDLKKESKKENKSWQTKEGESVFLYDIKEDRLIGTLPAAFMIDAEGNYSEACNYNITLVNKNNDEKQYHMVLKVSKQYLGDADRAYPVTIDPTVTWNTSDVRKFSSAYVCSTAPNSNYTDENTNILCVGKRDTAKDLCRAYLKFEG
;
A
#
# COMPACT_ATOMS: atom_id res chain seq x y z
N GLY A 1 -16.00 27.58 -23.85
CA GLY A 1 -15.00 26.66 -24.42
C GLY A 1 -14.30 25.94 -23.30
N CYS A 2 -14.56 24.64 -23.12
CA CYS A 2 -13.91 23.82 -22.12
C CYS A 2 -12.40 23.82 -22.35
N GLY A 3 -11.64 24.32 -21.39
CA GLY A 3 -10.22 24.08 -21.31
C GLY A 3 -9.98 22.55 -21.25
N LYS A 4 -9.09 22.04 -22.10
CA LYS A 4 -8.64 20.66 -21.98
C LYS A 4 -7.81 20.57 -20.71
N TYR A 5 -8.36 19.91 -19.70
CA TYR A 5 -7.57 19.44 -18.57
C TYR A 5 -6.68 18.32 -19.10
N VAL A 6 -5.39 18.50 -19.01
CA VAL A 6 -4.46 17.39 -19.11
C VAL A 6 -4.34 16.84 -17.69
N GLU A 7 -5.07 15.80 -17.35
CA GLU A 7 -4.75 14.99 -16.20
C GLU A 7 -3.41 14.32 -16.49
N ILE A 8 -2.37 14.86 -15.87
CA ILE A 8 -1.11 14.14 -15.78
C ILE A 8 -1.32 13.12 -14.66
N TRP A 9 -1.74 11.94 -15.01
CA TRP A 9 -1.58 10.77 -14.15
C TRP A 9 -0.08 10.53 -14.06
N ASN A 10 0.56 11.15 -13.07
CA ASN A 10 1.88 10.73 -12.64
C ASN A 10 1.74 9.39 -11.91
N ASN A 11 1.57 8.33 -12.66
CA ASN A 11 2.23 7.11 -12.29
C ASN A 11 3.72 7.39 -12.51
N VAL A 12 4.35 8.02 -11.51
CA VAL A 12 5.79 7.95 -11.38
C VAL A 12 6.06 6.51 -10.99
N PHE A 13 6.06 5.61 -11.97
CA PHE A 13 6.67 4.31 -11.79
C PHE A 13 8.11 4.61 -11.43
N MET A 14 8.51 4.27 -10.22
CA MET A 14 9.92 4.22 -9.91
C MET A 14 10.48 3.09 -10.78
N GLU A 15 11.09 3.45 -11.91
CA GLU A 15 11.71 2.49 -12.80
C GLU A 15 13.03 1.97 -12.21
N TYR A 16 13.62 2.72 -11.27
CA TYR A 16 14.96 2.48 -10.72
C TYR A 16 14.99 2.69 -9.21
N PHE A 17 15.80 1.89 -8.54
CA PHE A 17 16.20 2.11 -7.15
C PHE A 17 17.74 2.13 -7.04
N LYS A 18 18.27 2.62 -5.93
CA LYS A 18 19.72 2.52 -5.64
C LYS A 18 19.97 1.23 -4.88
N ASP A 19 20.78 0.36 -5.46
CA ASP A 19 21.26 -0.84 -4.76
C ASP A 19 22.23 -0.49 -3.62
N GLU A 20 22.68 -1.48 -2.85
CA GLU A 20 23.62 -1.33 -1.73
C GLU A 20 24.94 -0.63 -2.11
N LYS A 21 25.31 -0.64 -3.38
CA LYS A 21 26.49 0.03 -3.93
C LYS A 21 26.19 1.44 -4.42
N GLY A 22 24.95 1.91 -4.26
CA GLY A 22 24.49 3.21 -4.74
C GLY A 22 24.28 3.29 -6.26
N LYS A 23 24.31 2.15 -6.98
CA LYS A 23 24.06 2.08 -8.40
C LYS A 23 22.56 2.08 -8.67
N LEU A 24 22.12 2.82 -9.68
CA LEU A 24 20.74 2.76 -10.18
C LEU A 24 20.51 1.39 -10.85
N THR A 25 19.50 0.69 -10.37
CA THR A 25 19.12 -0.66 -10.81
C THR A 25 17.63 -0.66 -11.14
N ASP A 26 17.26 -1.29 -12.26
CA ASP A 26 15.88 -1.40 -12.70
C ASP A 26 15.08 -2.28 -11.73
N TYR A 27 13.85 -1.89 -11.44
CA TYR A 27 12.91 -2.77 -10.75
C TYR A 27 12.49 -3.93 -11.64
N ASP A 28 12.50 -5.12 -11.06
CA ASP A 28 11.83 -6.30 -11.61
C ASP A 28 10.99 -6.94 -10.51
N THR A 29 9.70 -6.64 -10.50
CA THR A 29 8.75 -7.11 -9.50
C THR A 29 8.17 -8.49 -9.83
N SER A 30 8.65 -9.14 -10.87
CA SER A 30 8.28 -10.53 -11.17
C SER A 30 8.73 -11.48 -10.06
N LEU A 31 7.99 -12.55 -9.89
CA LEU A 31 8.26 -13.57 -8.89
C LEU A 31 9.12 -14.68 -9.48
N LYS A 32 10.12 -15.09 -8.73
CA LYS A 32 11.01 -16.23 -9.04
C LYS A 32 11.06 -17.19 -7.86
N ASP A 33 11.53 -18.40 -8.11
CA ASP A 33 11.81 -19.37 -7.05
C ASP A 33 12.87 -18.82 -6.09
N ILE A 34 12.72 -19.13 -4.81
CA ILE A 34 13.69 -18.73 -3.78
C ILE A 34 14.97 -19.53 -3.92
N THR A 35 16.09 -18.83 -3.94
CA THR A 35 17.44 -19.41 -3.96
C THR A 35 18.21 -19.18 -2.64
N GLU A 36 17.78 -18.22 -1.85
CA GLU A 36 18.39 -17.82 -0.60
C GLU A 36 17.68 -18.47 0.61
N ARG A 37 18.34 -18.52 1.75
CA ARG A 37 17.82 -19.19 2.95
C ARG A 37 17.43 -18.23 4.06
N GLU A 38 17.91 -17.00 3.99
CA GLU A 38 17.73 -15.97 5.00
C GLU A 38 17.48 -14.64 4.31
N SER A 39 16.56 -13.86 4.86
CA SER A 39 16.20 -12.54 4.35
C SER A 39 17.13 -11.44 4.91
N GLU A 40 17.01 -10.22 4.36
CA GLU A 40 17.76 -9.05 4.83
C GLU A 40 17.46 -8.73 6.30
N THR A 41 16.21 -8.96 6.76
CA THR A 41 15.85 -8.75 8.17
C THR A 41 16.15 -9.96 9.07
N GLY A 42 16.79 -11.01 8.55
CA GLY A 42 17.14 -12.23 9.29
C GLY A 42 15.98 -13.22 9.46
N GLU A 43 14.97 -13.15 8.60
CA GLU A 43 13.88 -14.10 8.60
C GLU A 43 14.27 -15.40 7.91
N ASN A 44 13.81 -16.53 8.45
CA ASN A 44 14.05 -17.83 7.85
C ASN A 44 13.14 -18.07 6.65
N LEU A 45 13.73 -18.15 5.45
CA LEU A 45 13.03 -18.33 4.19
C LEU A 45 12.80 -19.78 3.79
N ALA A 46 13.16 -20.76 4.62
CA ALA A 46 13.07 -22.18 4.26
C ALA A 46 11.65 -22.67 3.92
N THR A 47 10.62 -21.94 4.32
CA THR A 47 9.20 -22.26 4.09
C THR A 47 8.54 -21.39 3.02
N TYR A 48 9.32 -20.55 2.34
CA TYR A 48 8.86 -19.72 1.24
C TYR A 48 9.28 -20.35 -0.09
N ASP A 49 8.46 -20.15 -1.12
CA ASP A 49 8.65 -20.73 -2.44
C ASP A 49 9.02 -19.69 -3.48
N TYR A 50 8.45 -18.49 -3.39
CA TYR A 50 8.65 -17.42 -4.35
C TYR A 50 9.13 -16.14 -3.69
N GLN A 51 9.96 -15.37 -4.41
CA GLN A 51 10.40 -14.03 -4.02
C GLN A 51 10.35 -13.07 -5.20
N THR A 52 10.28 -11.77 -4.91
CA THR A 52 10.47 -10.72 -5.92
C THR A 52 11.87 -10.81 -6.53
N THR A 53 12.00 -10.52 -7.82
CA THR A 53 13.24 -10.75 -8.57
C THR A 53 14.31 -9.70 -8.27
N THR A 54 13.98 -8.40 -8.41
CA THR A 54 14.94 -7.29 -8.20
C THR A 54 14.22 -6.06 -7.69
N THR A 55 14.44 -5.73 -6.43
CA THR A 55 13.79 -4.60 -5.75
C THR A 55 14.53 -4.28 -4.46
N ASP A 56 14.36 -3.07 -3.93
CA ASP A 56 14.72 -2.70 -2.55
C ASP A 56 13.60 -3.03 -1.54
N LYS A 57 12.48 -3.60 -2.02
CA LYS A 57 11.30 -3.98 -1.21
C LYS A 57 10.99 -5.44 -1.47
N MET A 58 11.79 -6.32 -0.88
CA MET A 58 11.63 -7.75 -1.10
C MET A 58 10.30 -8.26 -0.55
N THR A 59 9.64 -9.11 -1.32
CA THR A 59 8.45 -9.83 -0.87
C THR A 59 8.62 -11.32 -1.13
N TYR A 60 8.22 -12.11 -0.13
CA TYR A 60 8.36 -13.56 -0.13
C TYR A 60 7.00 -14.20 0.05
N PHE A 61 6.70 -15.17 -0.78
CA PHE A 61 5.41 -15.84 -0.83
C PHE A 61 5.59 -17.34 -0.56
N PRO A 62 4.90 -17.87 0.47
CA PRO A 62 4.84 -19.30 0.67
C PRO A 62 3.87 -19.94 -0.33
N GLN A 63 4.06 -21.19 -0.69
CA GLN A 63 3.07 -21.94 -1.47
C GLN A 63 1.73 -22.05 -0.71
N LYS A 64 1.77 -22.06 0.63
CA LYS A 64 0.59 -22.07 1.49
C LYS A 64 0.73 -21.09 2.65
N ILE A 65 -0.14 -20.11 2.68
CA ILE A 65 -0.19 -19.15 3.80
C ILE A 65 -0.72 -19.86 5.06
N THR A 66 0.02 -19.72 6.15
CA THR A 66 -0.38 -20.14 7.49
C THR A 66 0.09 -19.10 8.51
N THR A 67 -0.29 -19.26 9.77
CA THR A 67 0.24 -18.43 10.87
C THR A 67 1.74 -18.57 11.07
N LYS A 68 2.35 -19.69 10.61
CA LYS A 68 3.80 -19.92 10.67
C LYS A 68 4.52 -19.53 9.39
N THR A 69 3.79 -19.43 8.29
CA THR A 69 4.30 -19.07 6.95
C THR A 69 3.42 -17.97 6.36
N PRO A 70 3.44 -16.75 6.95
CA PRO A 70 2.75 -15.58 6.41
C PRO A 70 3.42 -15.11 5.13
N ILE A 71 2.79 -14.24 4.35
CA ILE A 71 3.48 -13.44 3.34
C ILE A 71 4.39 -12.47 4.08
N LEU A 72 5.63 -12.32 3.62
CA LEU A 72 6.64 -11.46 4.20
C LEU A 72 7.01 -10.37 3.18
N SER A 73 6.90 -9.12 3.59
CA SER A 73 7.41 -7.98 2.81
C SER A 73 8.43 -7.21 3.65
N GLU A 74 9.56 -6.87 3.07
CA GLU A 74 10.70 -6.25 3.72
C GLU A 74 11.16 -5.00 2.99
N TYR A 75 11.61 -4.03 3.77
CA TYR A 75 12.29 -2.84 3.30
C TYR A 75 13.29 -2.36 4.37
N ASP A 76 14.59 -2.30 4.02
CA ASP A 76 15.65 -1.95 4.97
C ASP A 76 15.60 -2.90 6.19
N GLN A 77 15.60 -2.38 7.40
CA GLN A 77 15.48 -3.15 8.65
C GLN A 77 14.03 -3.51 9.04
N TYR A 78 13.06 -3.14 8.26
CA TYR A 78 11.64 -3.29 8.57
C TYR A 78 11.02 -4.48 7.85
N ALA A 79 10.11 -5.16 8.53
CA ALA A 79 9.34 -6.24 7.92
C ALA A 79 7.86 -6.17 8.31
N VAL A 80 7.02 -6.56 7.35
CA VAL A 80 5.59 -6.81 7.53
C VAL A 80 5.31 -8.27 7.17
N LYS A 81 4.81 -9.04 8.13
CA LYS A 81 4.26 -10.37 7.91
C LYS A 81 2.74 -10.28 7.96
N ILE A 82 2.06 -10.75 6.93
CA ILE A 82 0.61 -10.71 6.86
C ILE A 82 0.05 -12.07 6.48
N ASN A 83 -0.99 -12.50 7.18
CA ASN A 83 -1.79 -13.66 6.78
C ASN A 83 -3.27 -13.46 7.09
N PRO A 84 -4.17 -13.81 6.15
CA PRO A 84 -5.59 -13.89 6.44
C PRO A 84 -5.83 -14.98 7.50
N LYS A 85 -6.78 -14.75 8.40
CA LYS A 85 -7.18 -15.78 9.39
C LYS A 85 -7.98 -16.91 8.75
N GLU A 86 -8.51 -16.69 7.57
CA GLU A 86 -9.16 -17.73 6.80
C GLU A 86 -8.15 -18.73 6.26
N THR A 87 -8.55 -19.99 6.22
CA THR A 87 -7.71 -21.03 5.62
C THR A 87 -7.73 -20.91 4.12
N VAL A 88 -6.56 -20.67 3.53
CA VAL A 88 -6.37 -20.61 2.07
C VAL A 88 -5.81 -21.93 1.53
N GLN A 89 -6.02 -22.15 0.24
CA GLN A 89 -5.44 -23.26 -0.51
C GLN A 89 -4.00 -22.94 -0.94
N THR A 90 -3.41 -23.83 -1.73
CA THR A 90 -2.09 -23.62 -2.32
C THR A 90 -2.12 -22.41 -3.27
N GLY A 91 -1.13 -21.56 -3.17
CA GLY A 91 -0.97 -20.39 -4.03
C GLY A 91 -0.70 -20.78 -5.48
N THR A 92 -1.31 -20.05 -6.40
CA THR A 92 -1.15 -20.25 -7.84
C THR A 92 -0.68 -18.95 -8.47
N LEU A 93 0.46 -18.98 -9.17
CA LEU A 93 0.92 -17.85 -9.99
C LEU A 93 -0.09 -17.60 -11.10
N LYS A 94 -0.48 -16.35 -11.28
CA LYS A 94 -1.47 -15.98 -12.32
C LYS A 94 -0.87 -15.93 -13.73
N LYS A 95 0.45 -15.72 -13.83
CA LYS A 95 1.21 -15.69 -15.09
C LYS A 95 2.60 -16.27 -14.84
N GLU A 96 3.36 -16.47 -15.90
CA GLU A 96 4.72 -17.00 -15.86
C GLU A 96 5.75 -15.97 -16.35
N GLY A 97 7.01 -16.20 -16.02
CA GLY A 97 8.13 -15.36 -16.43
C GLY A 97 8.05 -13.93 -15.89
N LYS A 98 8.41 -12.95 -16.71
CA LYS A 98 8.43 -11.52 -16.30
C LYS A 98 7.05 -10.92 -15.97
N GLU A 99 5.98 -11.59 -16.36
CA GLU A 99 4.61 -11.18 -16.02
C GLU A 99 4.07 -11.86 -14.76
N ALA A 100 4.86 -12.71 -14.12
CA ALA A 100 4.50 -13.44 -12.90
C ALA A 100 4.62 -12.54 -11.65
N MET A 101 3.84 -11.47 -11.57
CA MET A 101 3.85 -10.55 -10.43
C MET A 101 2.78 -10.87 -9.39
N GLN A 102 1.83 -11.75 -9.71
CA GLN A 102 0.68 -12.06 -8.87
C GLN A 102 0.60 -13.53 -8.49
N ILE A 103 0.25 -13.77 -7.22
CA ILE A 103 -0.10 -15.08 -6.71
C ILE A 103 -1.50 -15.04 -6.08
N ALA A 104 -2.34 -16.03 -6.40
CA ALA A 104 -3.67 -16.15 -5.85
C ALA A 104 -3.77 -17.32 -4.88
N TYR A 105 -4.46 -17.09 -3.78
CA TYR A 105 -4.79 -18.08 -2.76
C TYR A 105 -6.31 -18.17 -2.61
N GLU A 106 -6.88 -19.20 -3.18
CA GLU A 106 -8.32 -19.46 -3.05
C GLU A 106 -8.66 -19.85 -1.62
N THR A 107 -9.83 -19.50 -1.15
CA THR A 107 -10.34 -20.00 0.12
C THR A 107 -11.23 -21.23 -0.11
N LYS A 108 -11.46 -21.99 0.97
CA LYS A 108 -12.48 -23.05 0.94
C LYS A 108 -13.91 -22.48 0.94
N LYS A 109 -14.06 -21.22 1.26
CA LYS A 109 -15.34 -20.52 1.17
C LYS A 109 -15.54 -20.11 -0.27
N ASN A 110 -16.50 -20.73 -0.90
CA ASN A 110 -16.82 -20.54 -2.30
C ASN A 110 -17.04 -19.08 -2.67
N GLY A 111 -16.12 -18.51 -3.47
CA GLY A 111 -16.20 -17.17 -4.04
C GLY A 111 -15.52 -16.08 -3.22
N VAL A 112 -14.55 -16.42 -2.37
CA VAL A 112 -13.64 -15.45 -1.72
C VAL A 112 -12.21 -15.88 -1.98
N ASP A 113 -11.43 -15.06 -2.67
CA ASP A 113 -10.02 -15.31 -2.97
C ASP A 113 -9.16 -14.16 -2.51
N TYR A 114 -7.92 -14.47 -2.10
CA TYR A 114 -6.89 -13.50 -1.80
C TYR A 114 -5.86 -13.49 -2.91
N GLN A 115 -5.63 -12.33 -3.50
CA GLN A 115 -4.61 -12.13 -4.52
C GLN A 115 -3.56 -11.16 -3.99
N TYR A 116 -2.31 -11.48 -4.21
CA TYR A 116 -1.19 -10.66 -3.82
C TYR A 116 -0.32 -10.34 -5.01
N GLU A 117 0.14 -9.12 -5.10
CA GLU A 117 1.00 -8.63 -6.17
C GLU A 117 2.19 -7.90 -5.58
N SER A 118 3.39 -8.26 -6.04
CA SER A 118 4.58 -7.48 -5.76
C SER A 118 4.63 -6.27 -6.67
N THR A 119 4.75 -5.08 -6.08
CA THR A 119 4.83 -3.81 -6.80
C THR A 119 6.12 -3.07 -6.46
N THR A 120 6.43 -2.02 -7.20
CA THR A 120 7.59 -1.15 -6.90
C THR A 120 7.45 -0.41 -5.58
N ASP A 121 6.22 -0.29 -5.06
CA ASP A 121 5.93 0.40 -3.79
C ASP A 121 5.75 -0.55 -2.61
N GLY A 122 5.64 -1.85 -2.86
CA GLY A 122 5.45 -2.85 -1.81
C GLY A 122 4.57 -4.03 -2.20
N LEU A 123 3.66 -4.39 -1.31
CA LEU A 123 2.76 -5.52 -1.44
C LEU A 123 1.32 -5.04 -1.64
N LYS A 124 0.77 -5.28 -2.82
CA LYS A 124 -0.65 -5.09 -3.07
C LYS A 124 -1.41 -6.35 -2.70
N GLU A 125 -2.43 -6.21 -1.86
CA GLU A 125 -3.39 -7.25 -1.54
C GLU A 125 -4.74 -6.92 -2.19
N SER A 126 -5.43 -7.92 -2.69
CA SER A 126 -6.79 -7.81 -3.21
C SER A 126 -7.63 -8.98 -2.72
N ILE A 127 -8.77 -8.70 -2.10
CA ILE A 127 -9.76 -9.70 -1.76
C ILE A 127 -10.80 -9.69 -2.87
N ILE A 128 -10.94 -10.80 -3.55
CA ILE A 128 -11.87 -10.96 -4.68
C ILE A 128 -13.11 -11.70 -4.21
N LEU A 129 -14.26 -11.07 -4.39
CA LEU A 129 -15.56 -11.68 -4.14
C LEU A 129 -16.20 -12.01 -5.49
N ASP A 130 -16.21 -13.28 -5.87
CA ASP A 130 -16.73 -13.71 -7.18
C ASP A 130 -18.25 -13.57 -7.30
N LYS A 131 -18.94 -13.56 -6.17
CA LYS A 131 -20.40 -13.50 -6.11
C LYS A 131 -20.88 -12.87 -4.81
N LYS A 132 -22.16 -12.54 -4.76
CA LYS A 132 -22.84 -12.00 -3.58
C LYS A 132 -22.61 -12.89 -2.36
N THR A 133 -22.20 -12.25 -1.27
CA THR A 133 -21.90 -12.90 0.01
C THR A 133 -22.40 -12.05 1.18
N ASP A 134 -22.74 -12.71 2.29
CA ASP A 134 -23.06 -12.03 3.55
C ASP A 134 -21.81 -11.65 4.34
N GLN A 135 -20.64 -12.14 3.90
CA GLN A 135 -19.37 -11.81 4.53
C GLN A 135 -18.98 -10.37 4.21
N ASN A 136 -18.83 -9.58 5.27
CA ASN A 136 -18.41 -8.19 5.16
C ASN A 136 -17.26 -7.85 6.12
N THR A 137 -16.62 -8.86 6.70
CA THR A 137 -15.45 -8.72 7.54
C THR A 137 -14.38 -9.70 7.12
N PHE A 138 -13.13 -9.21 7.02
CA PHE A 138 -11.96 -9.97 6.64
C PHE A 138 -10.89 -9.76 7.72
N GLU A 139 -10.39 -10.84 8.28
CA GLU A 139 -9.50 -10.80 9.43
C GLU A 139 -8.07 -11.21 9.05
N PHE A 140 -7.11 -10.47 9.60
CA PHE A 140 -5.68 -10.69 9.34
C PHE A 140 -4.89 -10.70 10.64
N ASN A 141 -3.86 -11.52 10.68
CA ASN A 141 -2.76 -11.35 11.62
C ASN A 141 -1.63 -10.60 10.91
N ILE A 142 -1.16 -9.55 11.55
CA ILE A 142 -0.05 -8.73 11.06
C ILE A 142 1.05 -8.78 12.13
N THR A 143 2.26 -9.11 11.73
CA THR A 143 3.45 -8.99 12.58
C THR A 143 4.40 -8.00 11.94
N LEU A 144 4.79 -7.00 12.70
CA LEU A 144 5.70 -5.94 12.28
C LEU A 144 7.03 -6.07 13.01
N LYS A 145 8.13 -5.88 12.29
CA LYS A 145 9.47 -5.79 12.83
C LYS A 145 9.96 -4.34 12.76
N ASN A 146 10.48 -3.84 13.88
CA ASN A 146 11.04 -2.50 14.07
C ASN A 146 10.08 -1.31 13.83
N CYS A 147 8.79 -1.56 13.62
CA CYS A 147 7.80 -0.49 13.47
C CYS A 147 6.47 -0.82 14.16
N SER A 148 5.54 0.11 14.12
CA SER A 148 4.22 0.03 14.77
C SER A 148 3.13 0.48 13.81
N LEU A 149 1.88 0.01 14.02
CA LEU A 149 0.71 0.62 13.39
C LEU A 149 0.28 1.85 14.19
N VAL A 150 0.11 2.97 13.48
CA VAL A 150 -0.29 4.25 14.02
C VAL A 150 -1.51 4.78 13.27
N SER A 151 -2.47 5.35 13.98
CA SER A 151 -3.65 5.96 13.36
C SER A 151 -3.32 7.31 12.72
N GLN A 152 -4.16 7.76 11.80
CA GLN A 152 -4.05 9.10 11.20
C GLN A 152 -4.12 10.21 12.26
N GLU A 153 -4.91 10.02 13.32
CA GLU A 153 -5.00 10.95 14.43
C GLU A 153 -3.70 11.00 15.25
N ASP A 154 -3.12 9.82 15.56
CA ASP A 154 -1.89 9.75 16.34
C ASP A 154 -0.67 10.22 15.55
N LEU A 155 -0.68 10.06 14.24
CA LEU A 155 0.41 10.55 13.37
C LEU A 155 0.56 12.09 13.45
N LYS A 156 -0.53 12.81 13.72
CA LYS A 156 -0.52 14.28 13.85
C LYS A 156 -0.03 14.76 15.21
N LYS A 157 0.10 13.88 16.20
CA LYS A 157 0.55 14.24 17.56
C LYS A 157 2.07 14.38 17.58
N GLU A 158 2.61 15.30 18.40
CA GLU A 158 4.06 15.44 18.61
C GLU A 158 4.69 14.15 19.14
N SER A 159 4.01 13.46 20.06
CA SER A 159 4.46 12.17 20.57
C SER A 159 3.54 11.06 20.08
N LYS A 160 4.05 10.21 19.19
CA LYS A 160 3.32 9.04 18.69
C LYS A 160 3.31 7.97 19.79
N LYS A 161 2.12 7.46 20.08
CA LYS A 161 1.94 6.40 21.06
C LYS A 161 1.32 5.18 20.40
N GLU A 162 1.73 4.03 20.88
CA GLU A 162 1.16 2.78 20.51
C GLU A 162 -0.19 2.58 21.23
N ASN A 163 -1.26 2.52 20.46
CA ASN A 163 -2.59 2.26 20.98
C ASN A 163 -2.88 0.75 20.99
N LYS A 164 -3.47 0.27 22.10
CA LYS A 164 -3.79 -1.15 22.25
C LYS A 164 -4.90 -1.60 21.31
N SER A 165 -5.91 -0.77 21.11
CA SER A 165 -7.03 -1.08 20.20
C SER A 165 -7.65 0.23 19.71
N TRP A 166 -7.93 0.29 18.42
CA TRP A 166 -8.51 1.46 17.78
C TRP A 166 -9.15 1.10 16.43
N GLN A 167 -9.92 2.02 15.88
CA GLN A 167 -10.63 1.87 14.63
C GLN A 167 -10.40 3.10 13.75
N THR A 168 -10.23 2.89 12.44
CA THR A 168 -10.24 3.98 11.46
C THR A 168 -11.68 4.40 11.16
N LYS A 169 -11.84 5.62 10.68
CA LYS A 169 -13.04 6.01 9.94
C LYS A 169 -12.93 5.51 8.51
N GLU A 170 -14.05 5.55 7.78
CA GLU A 170 -14.05 5.30 6.34
C GLU A 170 -13.14 6.31 5.63
N GLY A 171 -12.36 5.86 4.66
CA GLY A 171 -11.39 6.67 3.93
C GLY A 171 -10.11 7.05 4.71
N GLU A 172 -9.91 6.53 5.92
CA GLU A 172 -8.68 6.77 6.69
C GLU A 172 -7.65 5.65 6.48
N SER A 173 -6.40 6.05 6.30
CA SER A 173 -5.24 5.17 6.21
C SER A 173 -4.70 4.78 7.59
N VAL A 174 -3.91 3.72 7.61
CA VAL A 174 -3.10 3.27 8.75
C VAL A 174 -1.64 3.42 8.37
N PHE A 175 -0.80 3.79 9.33
CA PHE A 175 0.60 4.12 9.06
C PHE A 175 1.54 3.15 9.78
N LEU A 176 2.58 2.72 9.06
CA LEU A 176 3.72 2.01 9.63
C LEU A 176 4.73 3.06 10.08
N TYR A 177 5.03 3.09 11.37
CA TYR A 177 5.84 4.14 11.96
C TYR A 177 6.92 3.58 12.89
N ASP A 178 8.16 3.99 12.68
CA ASP A 178 9.22 3.75 13.65
C ASP A 178 9.16 4.82 14.74
N ILE A 179 8.67 4.43 15.90
CA ILE A 179 8.52 5.35 17.05
C ILE A 179 9.89 5.74 17.64
N LYS A 180 10.90 4.88 17.51
CA LYS A 180 12.24 5.15 18.03
C LYS A 180 12.97 6.21 17.20
N GLU A 181 12.89 6.06 15.89
CA GLU A 181 13.54 6.96 14.92
C GLU A 181 12.64 8.13 14.47
N ASP A 182 11.41 8.20 15.01
CA ASP A 182 10.39 9.21 14.67
C ASP A 182 10.18 9.33 13.15
N ARG A 183 10.04 8.19 12.46
CA ARG A 183 10.01 8.09 11.01
C ARG A 183 8.80 7.32 10.48
N LEU A 184 8.15 7.88 9.46
CA LEU A 184 7.12 7.18 8.68
C LEU A 184 7.80 6.17 7.75
N ILE A 185 7.43 4.89 7.88
CA ILE A 185 8.06 3.77 7.15
C ILE A 185 7.18 3.31 6.00
N GLY A 186 5.87 3.34 6.18
CA GLY A 186 4.93 2.85 5.19
C GLY A 186 3.51 3.22 5.53
N THR A 187 2.60 2.79 4.66
CA THR A 187 1.18 3.09 4.78
C THR A 187 0.36 1.88 4.35
N LEU A 188 -0.71 1.61 5.10
CA LEU A 188 -1.85 0.87 4.61
C LEU A 188 -2.88 1.93 4.19
N PRO A 189 -3.05 2.22 2.90
CA PRO A 189 -4.03 3.17 2.42
C PRO A 189 -5.45 2.82 2.88
N ALA A 190 -6.34 3.80 2.84
CA ALA A 190 -7.76 3.53 3.04
C ALA A 190 -8.23 2.45 2.08
N ALA A 191 -8.81 1.38 2.62
CA ALA A 191 -9.35 0.32 1.77
C ALA A 191 -10.56 0.84 0.98
N PHE A 192 -10.76 0.28 -0.20
CA PHE A 192 -11.91 0.57 -1.03
C PHE A 192 -12.49 -0.71 -1.66
N MET A 193 -13.68 -0.60 -2.18
CA MET A 193 -14.34 -1.62 -2.99
C MET A 193 -14.56 -1.10 -4.40
N ILE A 194 -14.38 -1.95 -5.38
CA ILE A 194 -14.73 -1.69 -6.77
C ILE A 194 -15.39 -2.93 -7.37
N ASP A 195 -16.50 -2.76 -8.07
CA ASP A 195 -17.17 -3.85 -8.75
C ASP A 195 -16.71 -4.02 -10.21
N ALA A 196 -17.21 -5.04 -10.89
CA ALA A 196 -16.84 -5.34 -12.27
C ALA A 196 -17.22 -4.26 -13.30
N GLU A 197 -18.14 -3.35 -12.97
CA GLU A 197 -18.53 -2.21 -13.79
C GLU A 197 -17.80 -0.91 -13.41
N GLY A 198 -16.91 -0.96 -12.39
CA GLY A 198 -16.13 0.17 -11.94
C GLY A 198 -16.86 1.06 -10.91
N ASN A 199 -17.97 0.61 -10.34
CA ASN A 199 -18.61 1.34 -9.25
C ASN A 199 -17.73 1.26 -7.99
N TYR A 200 -17.32 2.41 -7.48
CA TYR A 200 -16.34 2.57 -6.40
C TYR A 200 -16.98 2.96 -5.08
N SER A 201 -16.39 2.50 -3.95
CA SER A 201 -16.81 2.90 -2.61
C SER A 201 -15.65 2.81 -1.61
N GLU A 202 -15.47 3.84 -0.80
CA GLU A 202 -14.54 3.89 0.36
C GLU A 202 -15.22 3.52 1.69
N ALA A 203 -16.44 2.96 1.67
CA ALA A 203 -17.17 2.56 2.87
C ALA A 203 -16.54 1.30 3.50
N CYS A 204 -15.27 1.44 3.88
CA CYS A 204 -14.41 0.45 4.50
C CYS A 204 -13.71 1.05 5.73
N ASN A 205 -13.49 0.25 6.75
CA ASN A 205 -12.71 0.66 7.91
C ASN A 205 -11.92 -0.50 8.50
N TYR A 206 -10.83 -0.18 9.19
CA TYR A 206 -10.00 -1.13 9.92
C TYR A 206 -10.26 -1.06 11.42
N ASN A 207 -10.44 -2.21 12.06
CA ASN A 207 -10.32 -2.37 13.51
C ASN A 207 -8.99 -3.05 13.80
N ILE A 208 -8.15 -2.42 14.59
CA ILE A 208 -6.78 -2.87 14.86
C ILE A 208 -6.62 -3.08 16.35
N THR A 209 -6.08 -4.24 16.72
CA THR A 209 -5.80 -4.59 18.11
C THR A 209 -4.38 -5.13 18.21
N LEU A 210 -3.56 -4.50 19.06
CA LEU A 210 -2.23 -5.01 19.43
C LEU A 210 -2.43 -6.22 20.36
N VAL A 211 -2.01 -7.39 19.88
CA VAL A 211 -2.19 -8.67 20.57
C VAL A 211 -0.98 -8.98 21.43
N ASN A 212 0.22 -8.76 20.88
CA ASN A 212 1.47 -9.05 21.56
C ASN A 212 2.57 -8.10 21.09
N LYS A 213 3.57 -7.87 21.94
CA LYS A 213 4.78 -7.13 21.61
C LYS A 213 5.98 -7.62 22.40
N ASN A 214 7.11 -7.60 21.74
CA ASN A 214 8.44 -7.70 22.33
C ASN A 214 9.28 -6.49 21.89
N ASN A 215 10.60 -6.53 22.08
CA ASN A 215 11.45 -5.39 21.78
C ASN A 215 11.46 -4.98 20.32
N ASP A 216 11.35 -5.95 19.39
CA ASP A 216 11.55 -5.74 17.97
C ASP A 216 10.32 -6.10 17.14
N GLU A 217 9.43 -6.94 17.68
CA GLU A 217 8.22 -7.38 16.97
C GLU A 217 6.93 -6.95 17.69
N LYS A 218 5.93 -6.62 16.88
CA LYS A 218 4.56 -6.31 17.33
C LYS A 218 3.57 -7.10 16.50
N GLN A 219 2.65 -7.75 17.18
CA GLN A 219 1.61 -8.57 16.57
C GLN A 219 0.26 -7.91 16.71
N TYR A 220 -0.41 -7.72 15.61
CA TYR A 220 -1.74 -7.10 15.54
C TYR A 220 -2.76 -8.09 14.95
N HIS A 221 -3.96 -7.99 15.48
CA HIS A 221 -5.15 -8.50 14.85
C HIS A 221 -5.85 -7.34 14.13
N MET A 222 -6.01 -7.45 12.84
CA MET A 222 -6.67 -6.46 11.99
C MET A 222 -7.96 -7.06 11.42
N VAL A 223 -9.05 -6.32 11.53
CA VAL A 223 -10.34 -6.65 10.91
C VAL A 223 -10.70 -5.55 9.93
N LEU A 224 -10.68 -5.87 8.66
CA LEU A 224 -11.24 -5.02 7.61
C LEU A 224 -12.74 -5.25 7.55
N LYS A 225 -13.51 -4.20 7.77
CA LYS A 225 -14.97 -4.21 7.63
C LYS A 225 -15.37 -3.37 6.42
N VAL A 226 -16.23 -3.93 5.59
CA VAL A 226 -16.74 -3.28 4.38
C VAL A 226 -18.26 -3.13 4.43
N SER A 227 -18.80 -2.21 3.61
CA SER A 227 -20.24 -1.90 3.60
C SER A 227 -21.09 -3.08 3.12
N LYS A 228 -21.97 -3.58 3.98
CA LYS A 228 -23.00 -4.55 3.60
C LYS A 228 -23.98 -4.00 2.56
N GLN A 229 -24.27 -2.69 2.65
CA GLN A 229 -25.18 -2.03 1.71
C GLN A 229 -24.58 -2.07 0.30
N TYR A 230 -23.29 -1.73 0.17
CA TYR A 230 -22.58 -1.81 -1.12
C TYR A 230 -22.60 -3.23 -1.67
N LEU A 231 -22.21 -4.24 -0.88
CA LEU A 231 -22.19 -5.65 -1.33
C LEU A 231 -23.59 -6.22 -1.59
N GLY A 232 -24.60 -5.74 -0.89
CA GLY A 232 -25.97 -6.23 -0.99
C GLY A 232 -26.82 -5.58 -2.09
N ASP A 233 -26.32 -4.55 -2.76
CA ASP A 233 -27.02 -3.83 -3.81
C ASP A 233 -27.53 -4.80 -4.90
N ALA A 234 -28.74 -4.57 -5.38
CA ALA A 234 -29.37 -5.43 -6.40
C ALA A 234 -28.65 -5.34 -7.75
N ASP A 235 -28.07 -4.17 -8.06
CA ASP A 235 -27.38 -3.89 -9.32
C ASP A 235 -25.85 -4.09 -9.20
N ARG A 236 -25.37 -4.72 -8.11
CA ARG A 236 -23.92 -4.96 -7.90
C ARG A 236 -23.39 -5.96 -8.91
N ALA A 237 -22.41 -5.53 -9.70
CA ALA A 237 -21.70 -6.38 -10.66
C ALA A 237 -20.52 -7.10 -9.97
N TYR A 238 -20.55 -8.43 -9.97
CA TYR A 238 -19.46 -9.24 -9.45
C TYR A 238 -18.51 -9.69 -10.58
N PRO A 239 -17.19 -9.88 -10.32
CA PRO A 239 -16.56 -9.85 -9.00
C PRO A 239 -16.44 -8.45 -8.40
N VAL A 240 -16.46 -8.37 -7.07
CA VAL A 240 -16.09 -7.19 -6.31
C VAL A 240 -14.66 -7.36 -5.80
N THR A 241 -13.80 -6.39 -6.05
CA THR A 241 -12.45 -6.32 -5.49
C THR A 241 -12.43 -5.38 -4.29
N ILE A 242 -11.85 -5.82 -3.19
CA ILE A 242 -11.53 -5.03 -2.00
C ILE A 242 -10.02 -4.91 -1.92
N ASP A 243 -9.48 -3.70 -1.80
CA ASP A 243 -8.04 -3.42 -1.84
C ASP A 243 -7.53 -2.90 -0.49
N PRO A 244 -6.89 -3.73 0.34
CA PRO A 244 -6.18 -3.35 1.56
C PRO A 244 -4.65 -3.33 1.39
N THR A 245 -4.13 -2.65 0.41
CA THR A 245 -2.70 -2.60 0.03
C THR A 245 -1.75 -2.17 1.16
N VAL A 246 -0.51 -2.67 1.17
CA VAL A 246 0.61 -2.18 1.99
C VAL A 246 1.65 -1.51 1.10
N THR A 247 1.96 -0.25 1.36
CA THR A 247 3.02 0.48 0.64
C THR A 247 4.16 0.85 1.57
N TRP A 248 5.40 0.69 1.11
CA TRP A 248 6.59 1.19 1.78
C TRP A 248 6.87 2.63 1.35
N ASN A 249 7.03 3.51 2.31
CA ASN A 249 7.50 4.86 2.02
C ASN A 249 9.02 4.85 1.92
N THR A 250 9.53 4.77 0.72
CA THR A 250 10.98 4.82 0.44
C THR A 250 11.55 6.22 0.50
N SER A 251 10.71 7.21 0.60
CA SER A 251 11.15 8.56 0.84
C SER A 251 11.47 8.62 2.33
N ASP A 252 12.72 8.77 2.68
CA ASP A 252 13.03 10.16 3.06
C ASP A 252 12.06 11.04 2.34
N VAL A 253 11.04 11.54 3.07
CA VAL A 253 10.11 12.52 2.48
C VAL A 253 11.04 13.54 1.85
N ARG A 254 11.37 13.27 0.58
CA ARG A 254 12.22 14.15 -0.16
C ARG A 254 11.37 15.37 -0.24
N LYS A 255 11.74 16.34 0.56
CA LYS A 255 11.07 17.60 0.60
C LYS A 255 11.09 18.08 -0.84
N PHE A 256 10.03 17.80 -1.56
CA PHE A 256 9.86 18.52 -2.79
C PHE A 256 9.18 19.81 -2.41
N SER A 257 9.73 20.88 -2.85
CA SER A 257 9.09 22.18 -2.77
C SER A 257 8.47 22.47 -4.11
N SER A 258 7.24 22.86 -4.14
CA SER A 258 6.59 23.36 -5.34
C SER A 258 6.29 24.85 -5.22
N ALA A 259 6.37 25.52 -6.35
CA ALA A 259 5.94 26.89 -6.49
C ALA A 259 5.40 27.09 -7.89
N TYR A 260 4.49 28.03 -8.06
CA TYR A 260 4.14 28.53 -9.38
C TYR A 260 4.15 30.06 -9.43
N VAL A 261 4.36 30.58 -10.59
CA VAL A 261 4.28 32.03 -10.87
C VAL A 261 3.27 32.25 -11.98
N CYS A 262 2.50 33.31 -11.84
CA CYS A 262 1.53 33.73 -12.84
C CYS A 262 1.92 35.08 -13.42
N SER A 263 1.77 35.30 -14.73
CA SER A 263 2.19 36.51 -15.43
C SER A 263 1.44 37.76 -14.98
N THR A 264 0.23 37.62 -14.46
CA THR A 264 -0.59 38.71 -13.91
C THR A 264 -0.27 39.06 -12.46
N ALA A 265 0.44 38.19 -11.74
CA ALA A 265 0.86 38.40 -10.36
C ALA A 265 2.28 37.86 -10.12
N PRO A 266 3.32 38.37 -10.81
CA PRO A 266 4.65 37.77 -10.85
C PRO A 266 5.38 37.79 -9.49
N ASN A 267 4.96 38.68 -8.59
CA ASN A 267 5.56 38.81 -7.26
C ASN A 267 4.76 38.15 -6.13
N SER A 268 3.69 37.42 -6.47
CA SER A 268 2.91 36.69 -5.47
C SER A 268 3.60 35.39 -5.10
N ASN A 269 3.54 35.04 -3.80
CA ASN A 269 4.10 33.80 -3.29
C ASN A 269 3.06 32.67 -3.39
N TYR A 270 3.28 31.78 -4.33
CA TYR A 270 2.46 30.59 -4.57
C TYR A 270 3.31 29.32 -4.30
N THR A 271 3.69 29.11 -3.06
CA THR A 271 4.42 27.94 -2.60
C THR A 271 3.46 26.91 -1.96
N ASP A 272 3.95 25.72 -1.70
CA ASP A 272 3.20 24.64 -1.04
C ASP A 272 2.60 25.06 0.30
N GLU A 273 3.31 25.93 1.04
CA GLU A 273 2.85 26.42 2.35
C GLU A 273 1.60 27.31 2.25
N ASN A 274 1.40 27.92 1.09
CA ASN A 274 0.33 28.89 0.87
C ASN A 274 -0.81 28.39 -0.02
N THR A 275 -0.55 27.35 -0.80
CA THR A 275 -1.54 26.79 -1.75
C THR A 275 -1.40 25.30 -1.88
N ASN A 276 -2.52 24.61 -1.97
CA ASN A 276 -2.56 23.16 -2.29
C ASN A 276 -2.74 22.94 -3.81
N ILE A 277 -2.44 23.95 -4.63
CA ILE A 277 -2.71 23.94 -6.06
C ILE A 277 -1.43 24.29 -6.81
N LEU A 278 -1.06 23.48 -7.78
CA LEU A 278 -0.01 23.75 -8.74
C LEU A 278 -0.63 24.17 -10.06
N CYS A 279 -0.38 25.41 -10.50
CA CYS A 279 -0.93 25.93 -11.75
C CYS A 279 0.09 25.88 -12.88
N VAL A 280 -0.28 25.25 -14.00
CA VAL A 280 0.53 25.17 -15.22
C VAL A 280 -0.31 25.53 -16.43
N GLY A 281 0.22 26.36 -17.31
CA GLY A 281 -0.44 26.74 -18.55
C GLY A 281 -1.24 28.01 -18.49
N LYS A 282 -2.18 28.21 -19.42
CA LYS A 282 -2.99 29.43 -19.57
C LYS A 282 -4.31 29.28 -18.80
N ARG A 283 -4.57 30.21 -17.88
CA ARG A 283 -5.88 30.30 -17.21
C ARG A 283 -6.93 30.88 -18.16
N ASP A 284 -8.13 30.31 -18.13
CA ASP A 284 -9.16 30.40 -19.16
C ASP A 284 -9.65 31.78 -19.57
N THR A 285 -9.67 32.76 -18.69
CA THR A 285 -10.29 34.06 -18.97
C THR A 285 -9.34 35.25 -18.87
N ALA A 286 -8.22 35.06 -18.24
CA ALA A 286 -7.16 36.08 -18.16
C ALA A 286 -6.04 35.69 -19.13
N LYS A 287 -5.36 36.65 -19.69
CA LYS A 287 -4.11 36.42 -20.44
C LYS A 287 -2.99 35.93 -19.51
N ASP A 288 -3.36 35.17 -18.48
CA ASP A 288 -2.50 34.73 -17.39
C ASP A 288 -1.82 33.42 -17.74
N LEU A 289 -0.52 33.44 -17.83
CA LEU A 289 0.33 32.30 -18.08
C LEU A 289 1.00 31.89 -16.78
N CYS A 290 0.71 30.69 -16.29
CA CYS A 290 1.32 30.14 -15.08
C CYS A 290 2.43 29.15 -15.44
N ARG A 291 3.53 29.17 -14.68
CA ARG A 291 4.64 28.24 -14.75
C ARG A 291 4.84 27.62 -13.38
N ALA A 292 4.94 26.31 -13.34
CA ALA A 292 5.25 25.58 -12.12
C ALA A 292 6.74 25.24 -12.04
N TYR A 293 7.25 25.23 -10.83
CA TYR A 293 8.60 24.84 -10.49
C TYR A 293 8.53 23.77 -9.40
N LEU A 294 9.23 22.68 -9.62
CA LEU A 294 9.38 21.59 -8.66
C LEU A 294 10.87 21.51 -8.30
N LYS A 295 11.18 21.59 -7.02
CA LYS A 295 12.52 21.36 -6.48
C LYS A 295 12.49 20.05 -5.71
N PHE A 296 13.33 19.12 -6.09
CA PHE A 296 13.57 17.88 -5.37
C PHE A 296 14.86 18.04 -4.57
N GLU A 297 14.77 17.86 -3.26
CA GLU A 297 15.93 17.83 -2.37
C GLU A 297 16.36 16.37 -2.24
N GLY A 298 17.54 16.05 -2.76
CA GLY A 298 18.14 14.71 -2.72
C GLY A 298 19.20 14.60 -1.67
#